data_7dc1e63261b03a59f69b79b92d517701
#
_entry.id   7dc1e63261b03a59f69b79b92d517701
#
_cell.length_a   1.000
_cell.length_b   1.000
_cell.length_c   1.000
_cell.angle_alpha   90.00
_cell.angle_beta   90.00
_cell.angle_gamma   90.00
#
_symmetry.space_group_name_H-M   'P 1'
#
loop_
_entity.id
_entity.type
_entity.pdbx_description
1 polymer ?
#
loop_
_entity_poly.entity_id
_entity_poly.type
_entity_poly.pdbx_seq_one_letter_code
_entity_poly.pdbx_strand_id
1 'polypeptide(L)'
;NTLMGLGTFPGSDRQFLGMLGMHGTYEANMSMHHADVILAVGARFDDRVTNNVKKFCPNATIIHIDIDPASISKTILAHIPIVGDVKSVLTDMLEIIGEDKELEQHALLDWWSQINEWRKRHGLRYDTSTENGIKPQSVVQALDRVTNSNAIITSDVGQHQMFAALYY
;
A
#
# COMPACT_ATOMS: atom_id res chain seq x y z
N ASN A 1 -0.72 -0.70 -0.18
CA ASN A 1 -0.88 -1.93 -0.94
C ASN A 1 -0.42 -1.73 -2.39
N THR A 2 -0.03 -2.82 -3.10
CA THR A 2 0.11 -2.79 -4.57
C THR A 2 -1.28 -2.80 -5.22
N LEU A 3 -1.38 -2.46 -6.51
CA LEU A 3 -2.66 -2.51 -7.24
C LEU A 3 -3.34 -3.88 -7.11
N MET A 4 -2.57 -4.97 -7.30
CA MET A 4 -3.09 -6.34 -7.19
C MET A 4 -3.32 -6.80 -5.75
N GLY A 5 -2.81 -6.08 -4.77
CA GLY A 5 -2.99 -6.33 -3.34
C GLY A 5 -4.13 -5.52 -2.70
N LEU A 6 -4.83 -4.68 -3.47
CA LEU A 6 -5.99 -3.95 -2.95
C LEU A 6 -7.08 -4.92 -2.47
N GLY A 7 -7.68 -4.61 -1.33
CA GLY A 7 -8.67 -5.47 -0.67
C GLY A 7 -8.09 -6.52 0.28
N THR A 8 -6.77 -6.73 0.32
CA THR A 8 -6.14 -7.65 1.29
C THR A 8 -5.99 -7.04 2.68
N PHE A 9 -6.05 -5.72 2.78
CA PHE A 9 -6.02 -4.96 4.02
C PHE A 9 -7.19 -3.97 4.03
N PRO A 10 -7.92 -3.82 5.15
CA PRO A 10 -9.10 -2.96 5.19
C PRO A 10 -8.80 -1.51 4.83
N GLY A 11 -9.50 -0.97 3.82
CA GLY A 11 -9.35 0.43 3.41
C GLY A 11 -9.82 1.44 4.46
N SER A 12 -10.70 1.01 5.37
CA SER A 12 -11.20 1.80 6.50
C SER A 12 -10.24 1.89 7.68
N ASP A 13 -9.18 1.07 7.71
CA ASP A 13 -8.21 1.11 8.79
C ASP A 13 -7.27 2.33 8.65
N ARG A 14 -6.97 2.99 9.77
CA ARG A 14 -6.07 4.15 9.79
C ARG A 14 -4.67 3.84 9.26
N GLN A 15 -4.24 2.59 9.32
CA GLN A 15 -2.94 2.12 8.84
C GLN A 15 -2.93 1.92 7.31
N PHE A 16 -4.10 1.90 6.67
CA PHE A 16 -4.17 1.85 5.22
C PHE A 16 -3.73 3.17 4.61
N LEU A 17 -2.64 3.16 3.86
CA LEU A 17 -2.09 4.34 3.19
C LEU A 17 -2.49 4.43 1.72
N GLY A 18 -3.32 3.52 1.25
CA GLY A 18 -3.73 3.43 -0.15
C GLY A 18 -2.77 2.59 -1.00
N MET A 19 -2.88 2.77 -2.30
CA MET A 19 -2.00 2.15 -3.28
C MET A 19 -0.67 2.89 -3.34
N LEU A 20 0.41 2.15 -3.55
CA LEU A 20 1.75 2.71 -3.75
C LEU A 20 2.18 2.62 -5.22
N GLY A 21 3.24 3.32 -5.58
CA GLY A 21 3.81 3.32 -6.91
C GLY A 21 3.45 4.55 -7.75
N MET A 22 3.64 4.47 -9.06
CA MET A 22 3.49 5.58 -10.01
C MET A 22 2.11 6.26 -9.92
N HIS A 23 1.06 5.49 -9.68
CA HIS A 23 -0.32 5.96 -9.55
C HIS A 23 -0.83 5.89 -8.10
N GLY A 24 0.07 5.71 -7.15
CA GLY A 24 -0.27 5.59 -5.73
C GLY A 24 -0.50 6.93 -5.04
N THR A 25 -0.90 6.86 -3.78
CA THR A 25 -1.04 8.03 -2.94
C THR A 25 0.33 8.61 -2.58
N TYR A 26 0.38 9.91 -2.33
CA TYR A 26 1.62 10.56 -1.93
C TYR A 26 2.16 10.01 -0.61
N GLU A 27 1.29 9.87 0.40
CA GLU A 27 1.66 9.34 1.70
C GLU A 27 2.16 7.89 1.64
N ALA A 28 1.59 7.02 0.79
CA ALA A 28 2.08 5.66 0.62
C ALA A 28 3.49 5.63 0.03
N ASN A 29 3.73 6.45 -1.00
CA ASN A 29 5.04 6.54 -1.64
C ASN A 29 6.10 7.15 -0.70
N MET A 30 5.75 8.20 0.03
CA MET A 30 6.68 8.83 0.98
C MET A 30 6.98 7.92 2.18
N SER A 31 5.97 7.23 2.70
CA SER A 31 6.16 6.27 3.78
C SER A 31 7.08 5.13 3.36
N MET A 32 6.88 4.59 2.17
CA MET A 32 7.76 3.56 1.61
C MET A 32 9.20 4.09 1.43
N HIS A 33 9.36 5.31 0.87
CA HIS A 33 10.68 5.89 0.59
C HIS A 33 11.50 6.15 1.86
N HIS A 34 10.85 6.54 2.95
CA HIS A 34 11.48 6.90 4.22
C HIS A 34 11.46 5.77 5.25
N ALA A 35 10.94 4.59 4.91
CA ALA A 35 10.94 3.44 5.80
C ALA A 35 12.37 2.97 6.08
N ASP A 36 12.62 2.50 7.28
CA ASP A 36 13.83 1.81 7.71
C ASP A 36 13.73 0.29 7.51
N VAL A 37 12.50 -0.26 7.56
CA VAL A 37 12.19 -1.66 7.26
C VAL A 37 11.00 -1.74 6.33
N ILE A 38 11.09 -2.58 5.31
CA ILE A 38 9.98 -2.94 4.43
C ILE A 38 9.77 -4.45 4.48
N LEU A 39 8.61 -4.86 4.97
CA LEU A 39 8.13 -6.23 4.86
C LEU A 39 7.27 -6.35 3.59
N ALA A 40 7.85 -6.92 2.54
CA ALA A 40 7.16 -7.18 1.28
C ALA A 40 6.54 -8.58 1.30
N VAL A 41 5.22 -8.65 1.23
CA VAL A 41 4.45 -9.89 1.32
C VAL A 41 3.82 -10.19 -0.03
N GLY A 42 4.33 -11.17 -0.76
CA GLY A 42 3.86 -11.57 -2.08
C GLY A 42 3.98 -10.47 -3.15
N ALA A 43 4.89 -9.52 -2.98
CA ALA A 43 5.05 -8.38 -3.87
C ALA A 43 6.27 -8.57 -4.79
N ARG A 44 6.06 -8.52 -6.09
CA ARG A 44 7.11 -8.75 -7.09
C ARG A 44 8.03 -7.57 -7.39
N PHE A 45 7.86 -6.43 -6.73
CA PHE A 45 8.62 -5.19 -6.99
C PHE A 45 8.59 -4.76 -8.46
N ASP A 46 7.39 -4.61 -8.99
CA ASP A 46 7.09 -4.18 -10.35
C ASP A 46 7.68 -2.80 -10.65
N ASP A 47 8.00 -2.51 -11.91
CA ASP A 47 8.54 -1.23 -12.34
C ASP A 47 7.60 -0.05 -12.07
N ARG A 48 6.29 -0.28 -12.06
CA ARG A 48 5.27 0.72 -11.70
C ARG A 48 5.30 1.09 -10.21
N VAL A 49 5.88 0.22 -9.39
CA VAL A 49 6.08 0.44 -7.96
C VAL A 49 7.46 1.02 -7.68
N THR A 50 8.49 0.44 -8.26
CA THR A 50 9.89 0.77 -7.94
C THR A 50 10.43 1.97 -8.69
N ASN A 51 9.90 2.27 -9.89
CA ASN A 51 10.44 3.30 -10.77
C ASN A 51 11.97 3.12 -10.98
N ASN A 52 12.75 3.98 -10.35
CA ASN A 52 14.20 3.89 -10.38
C ASN A 52 14.69 2.96 -9.27
N VAL A 53 15.02 1.73 -9.64
CA VAL A 53 15.49 0.67 -8.72
C VAL A 53 16.63 1.12 -7.82
N LYS A 54 17.60 1.91 -8.35
CA LYS A 54 18.75 2.40 -7.56
C LYS A 54 18.38 3.41 -6.47
N LYS A 55 17.22 4.04 -6.61
CA LYS A 55 16.70 5.05 -5.67
C LYS A 55 15.51 4.54 -4.84
N PHE A 56 15.12 3.30 -5.06
CA PHE A 56 14.00 2.71 -4.35
C PHE A 56 14.39 2.42 -2.90
N CYS A 57 13.73 3.08 -1.96
CA CYS A 57 13.86 2.87 -0.51
C CYS A 57 15.32 2.69 -0.04
N PRO A 58 16.20 3.66 -0.28
CA PRO A 58 17.66 3.49 -0.19
C PRO A 58 18.17 3.15 1.22
N ASN A 59 17.36 3.42 2.25
CA ASN A 59 17.72 3.20 3.65
C ASN A 59 17.00 2.01 4.28
N ALA A 60 16.14 1.32 3.53
CA ALA A 60 15.29 0.27 4.09
C ALA A 60 15.99 -1.09 4.09
N THR A 61 15.83 -1.82 5.18
CA THR A 61 16.05 -3.27 5.21
C THR A 61 14.83 -3.95 4.58
N ILE A 62 15.04 -4.70 3.50
CA ILE A 62 13.96 -5.38 2.77
C ILE A 62 13.85 -6.82 3.25
N ILE A 63 12.72 -7.15 3.86
CA ILE A 63 12.27 -8.51 4.16
C ILE A 63 11.29 -8.90 3.06
N HIS A 64 11.55 -9.97 2.33
CA HIS A 64 10.70 -10.37 1.20
C HIS A 64 10.18 -11.79 1.39
N ILE A 65 8.87 -11.91 1.54
CA ILE A 65 8.15 -13.17 1.62
C ILE A 65 7.49 -13.42 0.27
N ASP A 66 7.82 -14.53 -0.37
CA ASP A 66 7.15 -14.97 -1.60
C ASP A 66 7.15 -16.50 -1.67
N ILE A 67 6.12 -17.07 -2.27
CA ILE A 67 6.03 -18.53 -2.48
C ILE A 67 6.94 -18.98 -3.63
N ASP A 68 7.22 -18.10 -4.59
CA ASP A 68 8.08 -18.36 -5.72
C ASP A 68 9.52 -17.88 -5.43
N PRO A 69 10.48 -18.81 -5.27
CA PRO A 69 11.88 -18.45 -5.03
C PRO A 69 12.49 -17.62 -6.18
N ALA A 70 11.95 -17.71 -7.40
CA ALA A 70 12.42 -16.94 -8.54
C ALA A 70 11.99 -15.46 -8.47
N SER A 71 11.02 -15.12 -7.65
CA SER A 71 10.59 -13.74 -7.39
C SER A 71 11.50 -13.02 -6.39
N ILE A 72 12.13 -13.76 -5.49
CA ILE A 72 13.03 -13.21 -4.46
C ILE A 72 14.27 -12.59 -5.11
N SER A 73 14.56 -11.34 -4.72
CA SER A 73 15.71 -10.55 -5.22
C SER A 73 15.75 -10.34 -6.74
N LYS A 74 14.66 -10.58 -7.44
CA LYS A 74 14.60 -10.43 -8.90
C LYS A 74 14.76 -8.97 -9.37
N THR A 75 14.12 -8.03 -8.69
CA THR A 75 14.15 -6.60 -9.03
C THR A 75 14.85 -5.80 -7.95
N ILE A 76 14.47 -6.01 -6.72
CA ILE A 76 15.05 -5.37 -5.52
C ILE A 76 15.72 -6.46 -4.69
N LEU A 77 16.94 -6.23 -4.27
CA LEU A 77 17.67 -7.17 -3.41
C LEU A 77 16.95 -7.29 -2.06
N ALA A 78 16.53 -8.51 -1.71
CA ALA A 78 16.03 -8.81 -0.39
C ALA A 78 17.19 -9.01 0.58
N HIS A 79 17.18 -8.27 1.69
CA HIS A 79 18.15 -8.45 2.76
C HIS A 79 17.84 -9.72 3.58
N ILE A 80 16.55 -9.97 3.78
CA ILE A 80 16.04 -11.17 4.46
C ILE A 80 15.03 -11.84 3.52
N PRO A 81 15.46 -12.85 2.71
CA PRO A 81 14.56 -13.61 1.85
C PRO A 81 13.86 -14.71 2.65
N ILE A 82 12.55 -14.85 2.45
CA ILE A 82 11.74 -15.92 3.04
C ILE A 82 10.90 -16.56 1.93
N VAL A 83 11.21 -17.81 1.58
CA VAL A 83 10.43 -18.57 0.61
C VAL A 83 9.40 -19.41 1.34
N GLY A 84 8.11 -19.14 1.10
CA GLY A 84 7.03 -19.86 1.76
C GLY A 84 5.65 -19.31 1.47
N ASP A 85 4.64 -20.07 1.87
CA ASP A 85 3.25 -19.62 1.86
C ASP A 85 3.07 -18.47 2.85
N VAL A 86 2.46 -17.39 2.38
CA VAL A 86 2.31 -16.15 3.17
C VAL A 86 1.58 -16.38 4.48
N LYS A 87 0.50 -17.19 4.47
CA LYS A 87 -0.28 -17.47 5.68
C LYS A 87 0.56 -18.19 6.72
N SER A 88 1.28 -19.22 6.29
CA SER A 88 2.15 -20.01 7.17
C SER A 88 3.25 -19.16 7.76
N VAL A 89 3.98 -18.42 6.92
CA VAL A 89 5.08 -17.55 7.38
C VAL A 89 4.59 -16.48 8.35
N LEU A 90 3.47 -15.80 8.06
CA LEU A 90 2.94 -14.77 8.96
C LEU A 90 2.42 -15.37 10.28
N THR A 91 1.88 -16.60 10.26
CA THR A 91 1.48 -17.30 11.48
C THR A 91 2.70 -17.58 12.36
N ASP A 92 3.76 -18.16 11.80
CA ASP A 92 5.00 -18.45 12.52
C ASP A 92 5.64 -17.15 13.06
N MET A 93 5.64 -16.07 12.28
CA MET A 93 6.13 -14.76 12.73
C MET A 93 5.33 -14.24 13.93
N LEU A 94 4.01 -14.35 13.90
CA LEU A 94 3.15 -13.91 15.00
C LEU A 94 3.39 -14.74 16.27
N GLU A 95 3.60 -16.05 16.13
CA GLU A 95 3.96 -16.92 17.26
C GLU A 95 5.31 -16.53 17.90
N ILE A 96 6.31 -16.19 17.07
CA ILE A 96 7.64 -15.76 17.55
C ILE A 96 7.58 -14.40 18.23
N ILE A 97 6.84 -13.44 17.67
CA ILE A 97 6.67 -12.09 18.25
C ILE A 97 5.90 -12.18 19.57
N GLY A 98 4.99 -13.14 19.68
CA GLY A 98 4.17 -13.33 20.87
C GLY A 98 3.17 -12.19 21.11
N GLU A 99 2.61 -12.17 22.30
CA GLU A 99 1.73 -11.09 22.76
C GLU A 99 2.52 -9.94 23.42
N ASP A 100 3.68 -9.59 22.87
CA ASP A 100 4.48 -8.48 23.42
C ASP A 100 3.70 -7.18 23.24
N LYS A 101 2.93 -6.85 24.28
CA LYS A 101 1.99 -5.72 24.30
C LYS A 101 2.67 -4.37 24.44
N GLU A 102 3.95 -4.35 24.70
CA GLU A 102 4.77 -3.14 24.83
C GLU A 102 5.61 -2.83 23.58
N LEU A 103 5.03 -3.02 22.39
CA LEU A 103 5.50 -2.26 21.25
C LEU A 103 5.41 -0.79 21.67
N GLU A 104 6.55 -0.13 21.80
CA GLU A 104 6.66 1.27 22.18
C GLU A 104 5.82 2.13 21.24
N GLN A 105 4.53 2.28 21.55
CA GLN A 105 3.63 3.14 20.76
C GLN A 105 4.20 4.55 20.62
N HIS A 106 5.01 4.98 21.59
CA HIS A 106 5.72 6.25 21.55
C HIS A 106 6.73 6.35 20.39
N ALA A 107 7.43 5.27 20.05
CA ALA A 107 8.40 5.27 18.95
C ALA A 107 7.74 5.54 17.57
N LEU A 108 6.45 5.26 17.44
CA LEU A 108 5.71 5.46 16.18
C LEU A 108 4.97 6.80 16.11
N LEU A 109 4.92 7.59 17.19
CA LEU A 109 4.15 8.85 17.20
C LEU A 109 4.67 9.86 16.17
N ASP A 110 5.96 10.06 16.09
CA ASP A 110 6.58 10.98 15.14
C ASP A 110 6.38 10.51 13.70
N TRP A 111 6.48 9.20 13.48
CA TRP A 111 6.22 8.59 12.18
C TRP A 111 4.78 8.82 11.72
N TRP A 112 3.80 8.55 12.59
CA TRP A 112 2.39 8.82 12.30
C TRP A 112 2.10 10.30 12.12
N SER A 113 2.74 11.17 12.89
CA SER A 113 2.63 12.61 12.72
C SER A 113 3.09 13.03 11.31
N GLN A 114 4.23 12.51 10.88
CA GLN A 114 4.76 12.79 9.54
C GLN A 114 3.85 12.25 8.42
N ILE A 115 3.32 11.03 8.56
CA ILE A 115 2.36 10.46 7.60
C ILE A 115 1.10 11.34 7.50
N ASN A 116 0.57 11.78 8.64
CA ASN A 116 -0.61 12.64 8.68
C ASN A 116 -0.36 14.01 8.03
N GLU A 117 0.84 14.58 8.15
CA GLU A 117 1.21 15.80 7.43
C GLU A 117 1.24 15.57 5.91
N TRP A 118 1.75 14.44 5.43
CA TRP A 118 1.69 14.09 4.01
C TRP A 118 0.26 13.94 3.51
N ARG A 119 -0.60 13.24 4.25
CA ARG A 119 -2.04 13.12 3.94
C ARG A 119 -2.72 14.48 3.87
N LYS A 120 -2.43 15.37 4.82
CA LYS A 120 -3.02 16.71 4.89
C LYS A 120 -2.60 17.58 3.71
N ARG A 121 -1.34 17.51 3.28
CA ARG A 121 -0.81 18.33 2.17
C ARG A 121 -1.19 17.81 0.80
N HIS A 122 -1.12 16.51 0.60
CA HIS A 122 -1.16 15.85 -0.70
C HIS A 122 -2.19 14.73 -0.79
N GLY A 123 -3.08 14.59 0.19
CA GLY A 123 -4.14 13.59 0.17
C GLY A 123 -5.04 13.72 -1.06
N LEU A 124 -5.70 12.63 -1.41
CA LEU A 124 -6.59 12.55 -2.55
C LEU A 124 -7.70 13.60 -2.46
N ARG A 125 -7.61 14.61 -3.30
CA ARG A 125 -8.60 15.71 -3.40
C ARG A 125 -8.91 15.95 -4.85
N TYR A 126 -10.14 16.35 -5.10
CA TYR A 126 -10.59 16.79 -6.42
C TYR A 126 -11.70 17.84 -6.27
N ASP A 127 -11.90 18.63 -7.31
CA ASP A 127 -12.98 19.57 -7.36
C ASP A 127 -14.33 18.83 -7.46
N THR A 128 -15.17 19.01 -6.45
CA THR A 128 -16.50 18.38 -6.37
C THR A 128 -17.59 19.18 -7.06
N SER A 129 -17.28 20.34 -7.65
CA SER A 129 -18.26 21.12 -8.41
C SER A 129 -18.75 20.34 -9.64
N THR A 130 -20.00 20.53 -10.00
CA THR A 130 -20.62 19.91 -11.17
C THR A 130 -20.68 20.84 -12.39
N GLU A 131 -20.11 22.04 -12.28
CA GLU A 131 -20.14 23.05 -13.35
C GLU A 131 -19.52 22.53 -14.66
N ASN A 132 -18.48 21.70 -14.56
CA ASN A 132 -17.78 21.09 -15.68
C ASN A 132 -18.09 19.58 -15.83
N GLY A 133 -19.29 19.16 -15.44
CA GLY A 133 -19.73 17.77 -15.53
C GLY A 133 -19.34 16.91 -14.30
N ILE A 134 -19.78 15.66 -14.32
CA ILE A 134 -19.55 14.71 -13.23
C ILE A 134 -18.11 14.21 -13.30
N LYS A 135 -17.38 14.30 -12.18
CA LYS A 135 -16.02 13.82 -12.08
C LYS A 135 -15.98 12.29 -11.88
N PRO A 136 -15.04 11.58 -12.52
CA PRO A 136 -14.91 10.13 -12.34
C PRO A 136 -14.77 9.70 -10.87
N GLN A 137 -14.05 10.47 -10.09
CA GLN A 137 -13.88 10.25 -8.65
C GLN A 137 -15.22 10.25 -7.90
N SER A 138 -16.12 11.19 -8.24
CA SER A 138 -17.46 11.28 -7.66
C SER A 138 -18.29 10.06 -7.95
N VAL A 139 -18.16 9.49 -9.16
CA VAL A 139 -18.87 8.27 -9.57
C VAL A 139 -18.38 7.08 -8.73
N VAL A 140 -17.08 6.91 -8.60
CA VAL A 140 -16.49 5.80 -7.81
C VAL A 140 -16.89 5.91 -6.34
N GLN A 141 -16.79 7.10 -5.75
CA GLN A 141 -17.22 7.32 -4.36
C GLN A 141 -18.73 7.15 -4.16
N ALA A 142 -19.54 7.45 -5.17
CA ALA A 142 -20.97 7.17 -5.11
C ALA A 142 -21.25 5.67 -5.12
N LEU A 143 -20.48 4.93 -5.94
CA LEU A 143 -20.56 3.47 -5.99
C LEU A 143 -20.18 2.86 -4.63
N ASP A 144 -19.08 3.30 -4.03
CA ASP A 144 -18.63 2.87 -2.70
C ASP A 144 -19.75 3.08 -1.66
N ARG A 145 -20.32 4.29 -1.61
CA ARG A 145 -21.43 4.60 -0.68
C ARG A 145 -22.66 3.71 -0.89
N VAL A 146 -23.05 3.47 -2.13
CA VAL A 146 -24.26 2.67 -2.46
C VAL A 146 -24.04 1.20 -2.11
N THR A 147 -22.83 0.70 -2.27
CA THR A 147 -22.48 -0.70 -1.96
C THR A 147 -22.05 -0.88 -0.49
N ASN A 148 -21.94 0.20 0.30
CA ASN A 148 -21.38 0.20 1.66
C ASN A 148 -20.01 -0.47 1.71
N SER A 149 -19.15 -0.20 0.73
CA SER A 149 -17.82 -0.83 0.55
C SER A 149 -17.88 -2.38 0.49
N ASN A 150 -19.04 -2.95 0.19
CA ASN A 150 -19.27 -4.40 0.19
C ASN A 150 -19.57 -4.93 -1.20
N ALA A 151 -18.65 -4.67 -2.14
CA ALA A 151 -18.74 -5.19 -3.49
C ALA A 151 -17.37 -5.64 -4.01
N ILE A 152 -17.37 -6.63 -4.88
CA ILE A 152 -16.21 -7.02 -5.66
C ILE A 152 -16.18 -6.13 -6.91
N ILE A 153 -15.17 -5.28 -7.01
CA ILE A 153 -15.00 -4.38 -8.14
C ILE A 153 -14.10 -5.02 -9.18
N THR A 154 -14.63 -5.13 -10.38
CA THR A 154 -13.86 -5.55 -11.56
C THR A 154 -13.78 -4.38 -12.54
N SER A 155 -12.61 -4.17 -13.12
CA SER A 155 -12.40 -3.13 -14.12
C SER A 155 -11.49 -3.60 -15.23
N ASP A 156 -11.63 -3.03 -16.40
CA ASP A 156 -10.65 -3.11 -17.46
C ASP A 156 -9.51 -2.09 -17.22
N VAL A 157 -8.49 -2.09 -18.06
CA VAL A 157 -7.30 -1.23 -17.94
C VAL A 157 -7.58 0.16 -18.53
N GLY A 158 -7.27 1.20 -17.75
CA GLY A 158 -7.41 2.59 -18.16
C GLY A 158 -7.48 3.55 -16.97
N GLN A 159 -7.80 4.81 -17.22
CA GLN A 159 -7.92 5.81 -16.14
C GLN A 159 -8.99 5.41 -15.10
N HIS A 160 -10.07 4.77 -15.53
CA HIS A 160 -11.13 4.29 -14.64
C HIS A 160 -10.64 3.26 -13.63
N GLN A 161 -9.68 2.41 -14.00
CA GLN A 161 -9.02 1.49 -13.08
C GLN A 161 -8.27 2.26 -11.97
N MET A 162 -7.55 3.33 -12.33
CA MET A 162 -6.84 4.17 -11.36
C MET A 162 -7.82 4.89 -10.43
N PHE A 163 -8.92 5.39 -10.95
CA PHE A 163 -9.96 6.00 -10.11
C PHE A 163 -10.61 4.99 -9.17
N ALA A 164 -10.89 3.77 -9.63
CA ALA A 164 -11.39 2.70 -8.77
C ALA A 164 -10.39 2.37 -7.65
N ALA A 165 -9.12 2.19 -7.99
CA ALA A 165 -8.08 1.86 -7.03
C ALA A 165 -7.81 2.94 -5.96
N LEU A 166 -8.13 4.20 -6.25
CA LEU A 166 -7.84 5.34 -5.37
C LEU A 166 -9.06 5.82 -4.58
N TYR A 167 -10.27 5.64 -5.10
CA TYR A 167 -11.47 6.31 -4.57
C TYR A 167 -12.61 5.36 -4.19
N TYR A 168 -12.45 4.06 -4.40
CA TYR A 168 -13.40 3.05 -3.92
C TYR A 168 -13.10 2.61 -2.50
#